data_647057968605a2d31c8268e5927dcbfa
#
_entry.id   647057968605a2d31c8268e5927dcbfa
#
_cell.length_a   1.000
_cell.length_b   1.000
_cell.length_c   1.000
_cell.angle_alpha   90.00
_cell.angle_beta   90.00
_cell.angle_gamma   90.00
#
_symmetry.space_group_name_H-M   'P 1'
#
loop_
_entity.id
_entity.type
_entity.pdbx_description
1 polymer ?
#
loop_
_entity_poly.entity_id
_entity_poly.type
_entity_poly.pdbx_seq_one_letter_code
_entity_poly.pdbx_strand_id
1 'polypeptide(L)'
;AEDIAKRLMDYGFHAPTLSFPVADTLMVEPTESESKAELDRFCEAMIAIAGEIEAVRSGAIDRQDNPLKNAPHTAFEAMGEWTHAYSREQAVYPLPWVRTAKFWPHVKRIDNAAGDRNLICTCPPVSDYV
;
A
#
# COMPACT_ATOMS: atom_id res chain seq x y z
N ALA A 1 6.55 9.76 1.84
CA ALA A 1 6.99 8.44 1.36
C ALA A 1 6.01 7.33 1.76
N GLU A 2 5.50 7.33 2.98
CA GLU A 2 4.62 6.25 3.48
C GLU A 2 3.36 6.05 2.62
N ASP A 3 2.66 7.12 2.24
CA ASP A 3 1.45 7.02 1.42
C ASP A 3 1.73 6.33 0.07
N ILE A 4 2.88 6.62 -0.54
CA ILE A 4 3.32 5.99 -1.80
C ILE A 4 3.58 4.50 -1.59
N ALA A 5 4.31 4.15 -0.52
CA ALA A 5 4.60 2.76 -0.19
C ALA A 5 3.31 1.94 0.05
N LYS A 6 2.36 2.50 0.80
CA LYS A 6 1.05 1.86 1.03
C LYS A 6 0.23 1.76 -0.25
N ARG A 7 0.29 2.78 -1.13
CA ARG A 7 -0.42 2.74 -2.41
C ARG A 7 0.15 1.69 -3.36
N LEU A 8 1.46 1.45 -3.37
CA LEU A 8 2.08 0.36 -4.14
C LEU A 8 1.52 -1.03 -3.79
N MET A 9 1.06 -1.25 -2.55
CA MET A 9 0.40 -2.50 -2.17
C MET A 9 -0.90 -2.74 -2.93
N ASP A 10 -1.66 -1.69 -3.27
CA ASP A 10 -2.86 -1.80 -4.11
C ASP A 10 -2.54 -2.21 -5.54
N TYR A 11 -1.33 -1.90 -6.02
CA TYR A 11 -0.79 -2.37 -7.30
C TYR A 11 -0.18 -3.77 -7.23
N GLY A 12 -0.16 -4.39 -6.05
CA GLY A 12 0.36 -5.74 -5.85
C GLY A 12 1.87 -5.82 -5.62
N PHE A 13 2.50 -4.71 -5.24
CA PHE A 13 3.91 -4.68 -4.85
C PHE A 13 4.07 -4.72 -3.34
N HIS A 14 5.11 -5.39 -2.88
CA HIS A 14 5.55 -5.25 -1.51
C HIS A 14 6.00 -3.81 -1.25
N ALA A 15 5.55 -3.24 -0.13
CA ALA A 15 5.93 -1.86 0.21
C ALA A 15 7.45 -1.74 0.37
N PRO A 16 8.11 -0.79 -0.32
CA PRO A 16 9.54 -0.58 -0.19
C PRO A 16 9.93 -0.17 1.24
N THR A 17 11.19 -0.38 1.59
CA THR A 17 11.78 0.12 2.83
C THR A 17 11.68 1.65 2.87
N LEU A 18 11.21 2.16 4.01
CA LEU A 18 11.02 3.60 4.23
C LEU A 18 12.16 4.20 5.05
N SER A 19 12.50 5.46 4.72
CA SER A 19 13.37 6.31 5.55
C SER A 19 14.73 5.67 5.88
N PHE A 20 15.30 4.92 4.93
CA PHE A 20 16.62 4.34 5.06
C PHE A 20 17.36 4.32 3.70
N PRO A 21 18.61 4.79 3.65
CA PRO A 21 19.37 5.46 4.71
C PRO A 21 19.00 6.94 4.91
N VAL A 22 18.14 7.48 4.06
CA VAL A 22 17.71 8.89 4.09
C VAL A 22 16.27 8.97 4.58
N ALA A 23 16.00 9.90 5.50
CA ALA A 23 14.66 10.11 6.03
C ALA A 23 13.66 10.51 4.92
N ASP A 24 12.43 10.04 5.05
CA ASP A 24 11.31 10.31 4.14
C ASP A 24 11.56 9.93 2.66
N THR A 25 12.30 8.85 2.44
CA THR A 25 12.55 8.28 1.12
C THR A 25 12.02 6.87 1.00
N LEU A 26 11.94 6.38 -0.24
CA LEU A 26 11.71 4.97 -0.59
C LEU A 26 13.02 4.38 -1.07
N MET A 27 13.39 3.22 -0.53
CA MET A 27 14.50 2.44 -1.04
C MET A 27 13.98 1.34 -1.96
N VAL A 28 14.22 1.49 -3.25
CA VAL A 28 13.78 0.54 -4.28
C VAL A 28 15.00 -0.20 -4.82
N GLU A 29 15.01 -1.52 -4.66
CA GLU A 29 16.13 -2.39 -5.04
C GLU A 29 15.64 -3.52 -5.95
N PRO A 30 15.48 -3.29 -7.25
CA PRO A 30 15.22 -4.38 -8.17
C PRO A 30 16.45 -5.27 -8.27
N THR A 31 16.25 -6.59 -8.24
CA THR A 31 17.34 -7.54 -8.41
C THR A 31 17.56 -7.87 -9.91
N GLU A 32 18.71 -8.45 -10.25
CA GLU A 32 19.00 -8.93 -11.60
C GLU A 32 18.09 -10.11 -12.03
N SER A 33 17.39 -10.72 -11.09
CA SER A 33 16.43 -11.80 -11.39
C SER A 33 15.03 -11.31 -11.74
N GLU A 34 14.75 -10.01 -11.59
CA GLU A 34 13.46 -9.46 -12.01
C GLU A 34 13.31 -9.41 -13.53
N SER A 35 12.14 -9.82 -14.02
CA SER A 35 11.84 -9.72 -15.44
C SER A 35 11.63 -8.27 -15.89
N LYS A 36 11.94 -7.98 -17.16
CA LYS A 36 11.62 -6.65 -17.73
C LYS A 36 10.13 -6.30 -17.56
N ALA A 37 9.24 -7.27 -17.74
CA ALA A 37 7.80 -7.05 -17.60
C ALA A 37 7.43 -6.61 -16.17
N GLU A 38 8.08 -7.16 -15.16
CA GLU A 38 7.86 -6.76 -13.76
C GLU A 38 8.41 -5.37 -13.47
N LEU A 39 9.57 -5.04 -14.02
CA LEU A 39 10.13 -3.68 -13.93
C LEU A 39 9.23 -2.65 -14.62
N ASP A 40 8.71 -2.98 -15.81
CA ASP A 40 7.77 -2.12 -16.52
C ASP A 40 6.48 -1.89 -15.71
N ARG A 41 5.91 -2.96 -15.10
CA ARG A 41 4.75 -2.85 -14.20
C ARG A 41 5.02 -1.91 -13.02
N PHE A 42 6.19 -2.02 -12.41
CA PHE A 42 6.58 -1.13 -11.31
C PHE A 42 6.67 0.32 -11.78
N CYS A 43 7.30 0.59 -12.91
CA CYS A 43 7.38 1.93 -13.49
C CYS A 43 5.99 2.50 -13.80
N GLU A 44 5.09 1.70 -14.39
CA GLU A 44 3.71 2.12 -14.65
C GLU A 44 2.95 2.46 -13.37
N ALA A 45 3.11 1.66 -12.31
CA ALA A 45 2.53 1.93 -11.01
C ALA A 45 3.04 3.26 -10.43
N MET A 46 4.35 3.51 -10.48
CA MET A 46 4.94 4.76 -10.00
C MET A 46 4.46 5.98 -10.79
N ILE A 47 4.32 5.86 -12.11
CA ILE A 47 3.78 6.92 -12.98
C ILE A 47 2.31 7.21 -12.62
N ALA A 48 1.50 6.18 -12.42
CA ALA A 48 0.11 6.33 -12.02
C ALA A 48 -0.03 7.00 -10.64
N ILE A 49 0.79 6.58 -9.67
CA ILE A 49 0.86 7.20 -8.33
C ILE A 49 1.30 8.68 -8.43
N ALA A 50 2.25 9.01 -9.29
CA ALA A 50 2.64 10.41 -9.54
C ALA A 50 1.46 11.23 -10.08
N GLY A 51 0.64 10.65 -10.94
CA GLY A 51 -0.61 11.26 -11.41
C GLY A 51 -1.63 11.49 -10.30
N GLU A 52 -1.80 10.53 -9.38
CA GLU A 52 -2.66 10.68 -8.20
C GLU A 52 -2.15 11.80 -7.28
N ILE A 53 -0.83 11.89 -7.06
CA ILE A 53 -0.20 12.98 -6.28
C ILE A 53 -0.52 14.34 -6.92
N GLU A 54 -0.38 14.45 -8.25
CA GLU A 54 -0.67 15.69 -8.97
C GLU A 54 -2.16 16.07 -8.85
N ALA A 55 -3.06 15.09 -8.91
CA ALA A 55 -4.49 15.32 -8.72
C ALA A 55 -4.82 15.86 -7.31
N VAL A 56 -4.14 15.36 -6.28
CA VAL A 56 -4.26 15.90 -4.90
C VAL A 56 -3.68 17.32 -4.85
N ARG A 57 -2.51 17.53 -5.44
CA ARG A 57 -1.81 18.82 -5.42
C ARG A 57 -2.61 19.92 -6.11
N SER A 58 -3.21 19.61 -7.24
CA SER A 58 -4.07 20.54 -7.99
C SER A 58 -5.45 20.77 -7.38
N GLY A 59 -5.85 19.97 -6.39
CA GLY A 59 -7.18 20.02 -5.79
C GLY A 59 -8.27 19.32 -6.61
N ALA A 60 -7.89 18.51 -7.62
CA ALA A 60 -8.83 17.70 -8.39
C ALA A 60 -9.44 16.56 -7.58
N ILE A 61 -8.73 16.08 -6.58
CA ILE A 61 -9.24 15.13 -5.58
C ILE A 61 -8.97 15.65 -4.17
N ASP A 62 -9.76 15.19 -3.21
CA ASP A 62 -9.70 15.65 -1.83
C ASP A 62 -8.34 15.32 -1.18
N ARG A 63 -7.84 16.22 -0.33
CA ARG A 63 -6.53 16.06 0.34
C ARG A 63 -6.53 15.03 1.46
N GLN A 64 -7.67 14.79 2.07
CA GLN A 64 -7.79 13.88 3.22
C GLN A 64 -8.40 12.55 2.81
N ASP A 65 -9.39 12.56 1.91
CA ASP A 65 -10.06 11.38 1.40
C ASP A 65 -9.67 11.10 -0.06
N ASN A 66 -8.59 10.36 -0.23
CA ASN A 66 -8.05 10.00 -1.55
C ASN A 66 -7.36 8.62 -1.51
N PRO A 67 -7.10 7.99 -2.68
CA PRO A 67 -6.50 6.67 -2.75
C PRO A 67 -5.14 6.54 -2.05
N LEU A 68 -4.33 7.61 -2.03
CA LEU A 68 -3.01 7.60 -1.39
C LEU A 68 -3.13 7.56 0.13
N LYS A 69 -4.02 8.38 0.70
CA LYS A 69 -4.22 8.47 2.15
C LYS A 69 -4.89 7.21 2.72
N ASN A 70 -5.79 6.62 1.96
CA ASN A 70 -6.57 5.46 2.41
C ASN A 70 -5.93 4.11 2.05
N ALA A 71 -4.91 4.09 1.21
CA ALA A 71 -4.16 2.87 0.88
C ALA A 71 -3.50 2.23 2.13
N PRO A 72 -3.39 0.89 2.18
CA PRO A 72 -3.87 -0.06 1.18
C PRO A 72 -5.36 -0.38 1.35
N HIS A 73 -6.03 -0.73 0.25
CA HIS A 73 -7.45 -1.10 0.24
C HIS A 73 -7.60 -2.62 0.32
N THR A 74 -8.32 -3.08 1.34
CA THR A 74 -8.57 -4.52 1.55
C THR A 74 -9.81 -4.99 0.80
N ALA A 75 -9.91 -6.31 0.58
CA ALA A 75 -11.12 -6.92 0.01
C ALA A 75 -12.35 -6.66 0.91
N PHE A 76 -12.17 -6.70 2.22
CA PHE A 76 -13.24 -6.44 3.19
C PHE A 76 -13.83 -5.02 3.00
N GLU A 77 -12.97 -4.02 2.89
CA GLU A 77 -13.39 -2.64 2.64
C GLU A 77 -14.08 -2.47 1.28
N ALA A 78 -13.50 -3.06 0.23
CA ALA A 78 -14.05 -2.97 -1.12
C ALA A 78 -15.43 -3.62 -1.27
N MET A 79 -15.74 -4.65 -0.47
CA MET A 79 -17.05 -5.32 -0.46
C MET A 79 -18.05 -4.69 0.52
N GLY A 80 -17.59 -3.84 1.43
CA GLY A 80 -18.41 -3.17 2.42
C GLY A 80 -19.13 -1.93 1.88
N GLU A 81 -19.64 -1.11 2.80
CA GLU A 81 -20.13 0.21 2.48
C GLU A 81 -18.97 1.11 2.01
N TRP A 82 -19.19 1.83 0.90
CA TRP A 82 -18.17 2.71 0.35
C TRP A 82 -18.52 4.16 0.61
N THR A 83 -17.77 4.78 1.51
CA THR A 83 -18.01 6.16 1.94
C THR A 83 -17.00 7.16 1.40
N HIS A 84 -16.05 6.71 0.58
CA HIS A 84 -15.00 7.56 0.01
C HIS A 84 -15.48 8.40 -1.17
N ALA A 85 -14.87 9.57 -1.36
CA ALA A 85 -15.17 10.49 -2.46
C ALA A 85 -14.68 10.01 -3.83
N TYR A 86 -13.85 8.96 -3.88
CA TYR A 86 -13.34 8.33 -5.10
C TYR A 86 -13.98 6.94 -5.29
N SER A 87 -13.89 6.37 -6.50
CA SER A 87 -14.56 5.11 -6.81
C SER A 87 -13.81 3.89 -6.26
N ARG A 88 -14.56 2.80 -5.98
CA ARG A 88 -13.95 1.49 -5.68
C ARG A 88 -12.99 1.03 -6.76
N GLU A 89 -13.37 1.23 -8.01
CA GLU A 89 -12.55 0.90 -9.18
C GLU A 89 -11.17 1.56 -9.08
N GLN A 90 -11.14 2.86 -8.85
CA GLN A 90 -9.91 3.63 -8.68
C GLN A 90 -9.10 3.15 -7.47
N ALA A 91 -9.77 2.76 -6.39
CA ALA A 91 -9.13 2.24 -5.19
C ALA A 91 -8.40 0.92 -5.46
N VAL A 92 -9.12 -0.09 -5.98
CA VAL A 92 -8.64 -1.48 -5.99
C VAL A 92 -8.12 -1.94 -7.34
N TYR A 93 -8.47 -1.28 -8.44
CA TYR A 93 -8.03 -1.60 -9.81
C TYR A 93 -7.48 -0.36 -10.53
N PRO A 94 -6.46 0.29 -9.97
CA PRO A 94 -5.98 1.58 -10.48
C PRO A 94 -5.38 1.51 -11.91
N LEU A 95 -4.97 0.31 -12.36
CA LEU A 95 -4.54 0.04 -13.73
C LEU A 95 -5.16 -1.25 -14.26
N PRO A 96 -5.36 -1.38 -15.58
CA PRO A 96 -6.04 -2.55 -16.17
C PRO A 96 -5.42 -3.89 -15.79
N TRP A 97 -4.10 -4.00 -15.76
CA TRP A 97 -3.42 -5.25 -15.45
C TRP A 97 -3.58 -5.67 -13.97
N VAL A 98 -3.86 -4.74 -13.06
CA VAL A 98 -4.14 -5.07 -11.65
C VAL A 98 -5.39 -5.94 -11.54
N ARG A 99 -6.37 -5.74 -12.41
CA ARG A 99 -7.62 -6.51 -12.40
C ARG A 99 -7.40 -7.99 -12.73
N THR A 100 -6.46 -8.31 -13.60
CA THR A 100 -6.21 -9.69 -14.03
C THR A 100 -5.41 -10.50 -13.01
N ALA A 101 -4.66 -9.84 -12.14
CA ALA A 101 -3.78 -10.48 -11.15
C ALA A 101 -3.78 -9.70 -9.82
N LYS A 102 -4.99 -9.42 -9.29
CA LYS A 102 -5.12 -8.66 -8.05
C LYS A 102 -4.57 -9.42 -6.85
N PHE A 103 -3.58 -8.82 -6.21
CA PHE A 103 -3.17 -9.18 -4.87
C PHE A 103 -3.92 -8.29 -3.86
N TRP A 104 -4.62 -8.91 -2.92
CA TRP A 104 -5.38 -8.18 -1.91
C TRP A 104 -4.56 -7.97 -0.65
N PRO A 105 -4.30 -6.72 -0.24
CA PRO A 105 -3.73 -6.46 1.08
C PRO A 105 -4.63 -7.04 2.18
N HIS A 106 -4.03 -7.72 3.15
CA HIS A 106 -4.79 -8.38 4.21
C HIS A 106 -5.27 -7.41 5.28
N VAL A 107 -4.51 -6.35 5.52
CA VAL A 107 -4.80 -5.34 6.54
C VAL A 107 -4.60 -3.93 5.99
N LYS A 108 -5.31 -2.98 6.57
CA LYS A 108 -5.09 -1.55 6.34
C LYS A 108 -3.87 -1.06 7.13
N ARG A 109 -3.72 0.26 7.26
CA ARG A 109 -2.69 0.85 8.11
C ARG A 109 -2.91 0.46 9.55
N ILE A 110 -1.83 0.08 10.21
CA ILE A 110 -1.79 -0.24 11.63
C ILE A 110 -1.03 0.86 12.37
N ASP A 111 -1.33 1.04 13.64
CA ASP A 111 -0.54 1.90 14.53
C ASP A 111 0.70 1.12 15.00
N ASN A 112 1.78 1.19 14.22
CA ASN A 112 3.04 0.53 14.54
C ASN A 112 3.59 0.97 15.89
N ALA A 113 3.49 2.28 16.20
CA ALA A 113 4.01 2.82 17.45
C ALA A 113 3.24 2.29 18.67
N ALA A 114 1.92 2.14 18.56
CA ALA A 114 1.12 1.51 19.60
C ALA A 114 1.46 0.03 19.75
N GLY A 115 1.64 -0.69 18.64
CA GLY A 115 2.07 -2.10 18.64
C GLY A 115 3.42 -2.30 19.30
N ASP A 116 4.41 -1.49 18.95
CA ASP A 116 5.76 -1.57 19.53
C ASP A 116 5.81 -1.26 21.03
N ARG A 117 4.94 -0.38 21.51
CA ARG A 117 4.84 -0.02 22.94
C ARG A 117 4.02 -0.98 23.76
N ASN A 118 3.13 -1.74 23.14
CA ASN A 118 2.18 -2.61 23.80
C ASN A 118 2.32 -4.05 23.29
N LEU A 119 3.51 -4.61 23.44
CA LEU A 119 3.78 -5.99 23.05
C LEU A 119 2.90 -6.93 23.89
N ILE A 120 2.07 -7.73 23.20
CA ILE A 120 1.26 -8.78 23.80
C ILE A 120 1.85 -10.11 23.34
N CYS A 121 2.44 -10.85 24.30
CA CYS A 121 2.85 -12.22 24.05
C CYS A 121 1.70 -13.14 24.44
N THR A 122 1.16 -13.85 23.47
CA THR A 122 0.09 -14.86 23.68
C THR A 122 0.66 -16.28 23.70
N CYS A 123 1.97 -16.45 23.67
CA CYS A 123 2.61 -17.75 23.77
C CYS A 123 2.32 -18.36 25.14
N PRO A 124 1.89 -19.62 25.23
CA PRO A 124 1.77 -20.32 26.50
C PRO A 124 3.15 -20.37 27.20
N PRO A 125 3.18 -20.42 28.54
CA PRO A 125 4.42 -20.58 29.26
C PRO A 125 5.10 -21.90 28.88
N VAL A 126 6.42 -21.95 28.94
CA VAL A 126 7.21 -23.13 28.53
C VAL A 126 6.78 -24.39 29.28
N SER A 127 6.26 -24.26 30.51
CA SER A 127 5.71 -25.35 31.32
C SER A 127 4.53 -26.10 30.63
N ASP A 128 3.87 -25.47 29.69
CA ASP A 128 2.71 -26.06 29.01
C ASP A 128 3.15 -26.98 27.83
N TYR A 129 4.44 -27.03 27.52
CA TYR A 129 5.04 -27.87 26.47
C TYR A 129 5.88 -29.03 27.01
N VAL A 130 5.90 -29.24 28.33
CA VAL A 130 6.69 -30.29 29.02
C VAL A 130 5.78 -31.39 29.57
#